data_65bbdddb36f4507ca921f19baa623a7a
#
_entry.id   65bbdddb36f4507ca921f19baa623a7a
#
_cell.length_a   1.000
_cell.length_b   1.000
_cell.length_c   1.000
_cell.angle_alpha   90.00
_cell.angle_beta   90.00
_cell.angle_gamma   90.00
#
_symmetry.space_group_name_H-M   'P 1'
#
loop_
_entity.id
_entity.type
_entity.pdbx_description
1 polymer ?
#
loop_
_entity_poly.entity_id
_entity_poly.type
_entity_poly.pdbx_seq_one_letter_code
_entity_poly.pdbx_strand_id
1 'polypeptide(L)' 'MKPQSRDVLDLLRKFPVSGITQHDAITFLSCYRLAARVADLRADGYTIESTWETFKGRRFARYTLVPDPVQVTLFFADAV' A
#
# COMPACT_ATOMS: atom_id res chain seq x y z
N MET A 1 5.12 -14.21 6.45
CA MET A 1 4.06 -13.26 6.04
C MET A 1 2.73 -13.98 5.97
N LYS A 2 1.69 -13.38 6.52
CA LYS A 2 0.35 -13.96 6.45
C LYS A 2 -0.17 -13.91 5.00
N PRO A 3 -0.96 -14.89 4.54
CA PRO A 3 -1.46 -14.89 3.15
C PRO A 3 -2.20 -13.61 2.76
N GLN A 4 -3.04 -13.08 3.66
CA GLN A 4 -3.79 -11.86 3.39
C GLN A 4 -2.88 -10.64 3.28
N SER A 5 -1.82 -10.56 4.08
CA SER A 5 -0.83 -9.48 3.98
C SER A 5 -0.11 -9.51 2.64
N ARG A 6 0.21 -10.70 2.13
CA ARG A 6 0.80 -10.86 0.81
C ARG A 6 -0.14 -10.40 -0.30
N ASP A 7 -1.42 -10.74 -0.19
CA ASP A 7 -2.42 -10.30 -1.15
C ASP A 7 -2.54 -8.78 -1.16
N VAL A 8 -2.50 -8.15 0.01
CA VAL A 8 -2.51 -6.69 0.12
C VAL A 8 -1.26 -6.10 -0.52
N LEU A 9 -0.09 -6.69 -0.29
CA LEU A 9 1.16 -6.23 -0.89
C LEU A 9 1.09 -6.31 -2.42
N ASP A 10 0.58 -7.41 -2.97
CA ASP A 10 0.42 -7.57 -4.41
C ASP A 10 -0.52 -6.51 -4.99
N LEU A 11 -1.61 -6.21 -4.28
CA LEU A 11 -2.56 -5.18 -4.71
C LEU A 11 -1.92 -3.79 -4.68
N LEU A 12 -1.12 -3.49 -3.64
CA LEU A 12 -0.37 -2.23 -3.55
C LEU A 12 0.61 -2.07 -4.72
N ARG A 13 1.28 -3.14 -5.11
CA ARG A 13 2.19 -3.14 -6.25
C ARG A 13 1.48 -2.92 -7.59
N LYS A 14 0.23 -3.38 -7.67
CA LYS A 14 -0.59 -3.21 -8.86
C LYS A 14 -1.05 -1.76 -9.07
N PHE A 15 -1.20 -1.01 -7.99
CA PHE A 15 -1.65 0.38 -8.01
C PHE A 15 -0.63 1.29 -7.31
N PRO A 16 0.57 1.46 -7.90
CA PRO A 16 1.65 2.17 -7.23
C PRO A 16 1.42 3.69 -7.11
N VAL A 17 0.62 4.26 -7.98
CA VAL A 17 0.32 5.70 -7.98
C VAL A 17 -0.95 5.99 -7.20
N SER A 18 -2.02 5.29 -7.50
CA SER A 18 -3.33 5.54 -6.89
C SER A 18 -3.44 4.96 -5.48
N GLY A 19 -2.66 3.92 -5.16
CA GLY A 19 -2.77 3.24 -3.88
C GLY A 19 -4.08 2.50 -3.72
N ILE A 20 -4.37 2.04 -2.50
CA ILE A 20 -5.60 1.32 -2.20
C ILE A 20 -6.26 1.87 -0.94
N THR A 21 -7.58 1.73 -0.87
CA THR A 21 -8.40 2.08 0.28
C THR A 21 -8.98 0.82 0.90
N GLN A 22 -9.63 0.97 2.08
CA GLN A 22 -10.36 -0.13 2.70
C GLN A 22 -11.46 -0.67 1.76
N HIS A 23 -12.11 0.22 1.01
CA HIS A 23 -13.12 -0.19 0.04
C HIS A 23 -12.51 -1.08 -1.05
N ASP A 24 -11.34 -0.71 -1.57
CA ASP A 24 -10.63 -1.51 -2.56
C ASP A 24 -10.25 -2.88 -2.00
N ALA A 25 -9.78 -2.92 -0.75
CA ALA A 25 -9.39 -4.16 -0.11
C ALA A 25 -10.58 -5.12 0.07
N ILE A 26 -11.74 -4.60 0.42
CA ILE A 26 -12.96 -5.40 0.51
C ILE A 26 -13.37 -5.91 -0.87
N THR A 27 -13.36 -5.03 -1.86
CA THR A 27 -13.81 -5.35 -3.22
C THR A 27 -12.95 -6.42 -3.89
N PHE A 28 -11.61 -6.27 -3.79
CA PHE A 28 -10.68 -7.17 -4.50
C PHE A 28 -10.23 -8.36 -3.69
N LEU A 29 -10.15 -8.23 -2.36
CA LEU A 29 -9.54 -9.25 -1.50
C LEU A 29 -10.45 -9.74 -0.37
N SER A 30 -11.64 -9.18 -0.23
CA SER A 30 -12.51 -9.43 0.92
C SER A 30 -11.78 -9.16 2.25
N CYS A 31 -10.88 -8.19 2.25
CA CYS A 31 -10.08 -7.84 3.42
C CYS A 31 -10.76 -6.72 4.20
N TYR A 32 -11.31 -7.05 5.36
CA TYR A 32 -12.04 -6.09 6.20
C TYR A 32 -11.15 -5.33 7.19
N ARG A 33 -9.87 -5.71 7.28
CA ARG A 33 -8.92 -5.12 8.23
C ARG A 33 -7.63 -4.69 7.52
N LEU A 34 -7.78 -3.81 6.55
CA LEU A 34 -6.65 -3.35 5.76
C LEU A 34 -5.56 -2.70 6.61
N ALA A 35 -5.95 -1.87 7.60
CA ALA A 35 -4.98 -1.21 8.48
C ALA A 35 -4.11 -2.21 9.24
N ALA A 36 -4.69 -3.33 9.68
CA ALA A 36 -3.94 -4.38 10.34
C ALA A 36 -2.94 -5.05 9.39
N ARG A 37 -3.34 -5.29 8.15
CA ARG A 37 -2.44 -5.88 7.14
C ARG A 37 -1.32 -4.91 6.75
N VAL A 38 -1.63 -3.63 6.67
CA VAL A 38 -0.61 -2.59 6.44
C VAL A 38 0.40 -2.57 7.59
N ALA A 39 -0.07 -2.67 8.84
CA ALA A 39 0.83 -2.74 9.99
C ALA A 39 1.75 -3.97 9.92
N ASP A 40 1.22 -5.12 9.52
CA ASP A 40 2.02 -6.34 9.33
C ASP A 40 3.12 -6.14 8.28
N LEU A 41 2.79 -5.50 7.15
CA LEU A 41 3.75 -5.23 6.09
C LEU A 41 4.81 -4.23 6.54
N ARG A 42 4.43 -3.20 7.28
CA ARG A 42 5.40 -2.24 7.84
C ARG A 42 6.37 -2.93 8.80
N ALA A 43 5.89 -3.86 9.60
CA ALA A 43 6.72 -4.67 10.50
C ALA A 43 7.69 -5.54 9.72
N ASP A 44 7.33 -5.99 8.52
CA ASP A 44 8.19 -6.79 7.65
C ASP A 44 9.20 -5.94 6.86
N GLY A 45 9.18 -4.62 7.02
CA GLY A 45 10.17 -3.73 6.40
C GLY A 45 9.68 -2.95 5.19
N TYR A 46 8.42 -3.10 4.79
CA TYR A 46 7.85 -2.33 3.68
C TYR A 46 7.47 -0.92 4.14
N THR A 47 7.77 0.07 3.32
CA THR A 47 7.39 1.44 3.57
C THR A 47 6.05 1.72 2.89
N ILE A 48 5.03 1.99 3.69
CA ILE A 48 3.69 2.26 3.20
C ILE A 48 3.24 3.60 3.76
N GLU A 49 2.98 4.54 2.87
CA GLU A 49 2.46 5.86 3.24
C GLU A 49 0.94 5.82 3.30
N SER A 50 0.37 6.62 4.18
CA SER A 50 -1.08 6.80 4.27
C SER A 50 -1.42 8.27 4.14
N THR A 51 -2.47 8.56 3.38
CA THR A 51 -3.04 9.89 3.25
C THR A 51 -4.51 9.83 3.59
N TRP A 52 -5.03 10.91 4.19
CA TRP A 52 -6.43 11.00 4.52
C TRP A 52 -7.18 11.71 3.39
N GLU A 53 -8.30 11.12 3.00
CA GLU A 53 -9.20 11.71 2.00
C GLU A 53 -10.61 11.81 2.57
N THR A 54 -11.39 12.74 2.03
CA THR A 54 -12.79 12.92 2.39
C THR A 54 -13.66 12.77 1.17
N PHE A 55 -14.69 11.95 1.28
CA PHE A 55 -15.67 11.78 0.20
C PHE A 55 -17.05 11.65 0.82
N LYS A 56 -17.96 12.50 0.38
CA LYS A 56 -19.36 12.54 0.88
C LYS A 56 -19.43 12.60 2.41
N GLY A 57 -18.59 13.45 3.01
CA GLY A 57 -18.55 13.63 4.47
C GLY A 57 -17.88 12.52 5.24
N ARG A 58 -17.36 11.49 4.57
CA ARG A 58 -16.65 10.39 5.22
C ARG A 58 -15.16 10.51 5.00
N ARG A 59 -14.40 10.29 6.07
CA ARG A 59 -12.95 10.29 6.07
C ARG A 59 -12.44 8.87 5.93
N PHE A 60 -11.45 8.67 5.04
CA PHE A 60 -10.82 7.36 4.86
C PHE A 60 -9.34 7.51 4.54
N ALA A 61 -8.57 6.47 4.85
CA ALA A 61 -7.15 6.42 4.53
C ALA A 61 -6.92 5.74 3.19
N ARG A 62 -5.99 6.31 2.41
CA ARG A 62 -5.46 5.70 1.19
C ARG A 62 -4.02 5.30 1.45
N TYR A 63 -3.67 4.07 1.16
CA TYR A 63 -2.33 3.53 1.38
C TYR A 63 -1.60 3.36 0.06
N THR A 64 -0.33 3.75 0.05
CA THR A 64 0.53 3.68 -1.15
C THR A 64 1.86 3.06 -0.75
N LEU A 65 2.30 2.05 -1.51
CA LEU A 65 3.60 1.43 -1.29
C LEU A 65 4.69 2.32 -1.86
N VAL A 66 5.66 2.67 -1.01
CA VAL A 66 6.82 3.46 -1.42
C VAL A 66 7.90 2.50 -1.93
N PRO A 67 8.45 2.72 -3.14
CA PRO A 67 9.55 1.90 -3.65
C PRO A 67 10.77 1.96 -2.75
N ASP A 68 11.58 0.90 -2.76
CA ASP A 68 12.83 0.85 -2.03
C ASP A 68 13.75 2.00 -2.48
N PRO A 69 14.20 2.89 -1.55
CA PRO A 69 15.08 3.99 -1.91
C PRO A 69 16.38 3.55 -2.60
N VAL A 70 16.90 2.38 -2.26
CA VAL A 70 18.11 1.85 -2.89
C VAL A 70 17.85 1.56 -4.36
N GLN A 71 16.73 0.95 -4.70
CA GLN A 71 16.36 0.69 -6.09
C GLN A 71 16.17 1.98 -6.88
N VAL A 72 15.53 2.97 -6.27
CA VAL A 72 15.34 4.29 -6.90
C VAL A 72 16.69 4.94 -7.19
N THR A 73 17.61 4.89 -6.24
CA THR A 73 18.96 5.44 -6.41
C THR A 73 19.70 4.76 -7.55
N LEU A 74 19.66 3.43 -7.61
CA LEU A 74 20.30 2.68 -8.69
C LEU A 74 19.70 3.01 -10.05
N PHE A 75 18.39 3.16 -10.11
CA PHE A 75 17.70 3.53 -11.33
C PHE A 75 18.16 4.89 -11.87
N PHE A 76 18.23 5.88 -10.99
CA PHE A 76 18.69 7.21 -11.36
C PHE A 76 20.18 7.25 -11.75
N ALA A 77 20.99 6.45 -11.08
CA ALA A 77 22.40 6.31 -11.43
C ALA A 77 22.58 5.75 -12.84
N ASP A 78 21.76 4.79 -13.23
CA ASP A 78 21.79 4.21 -14.57
C ASP A 78 21.28 5.17 -15.64
N ALA A 79 20.45 6.14 -15.26
CA ALA A 79 19.90 7.13 -16.18
C ALA A 79 20.90 8.27 -16.49
N VAL A 80 21.96 8.36 -15.72
CA VAL A 80 23.01 9.38 -15.90
C VAL A 80 24.10 8.84 -16.81
#